data_7a06427012e44b962b6e7e12cc6ad002
#
_entry.id   7a06427012e44b962b6e7e12cc6ad002
#
_cell.length_a   1.000
_cell.length_b   1.000
_cell.length_c   1.000
_cell.angle_alpha   90.00
_cell.angle_beta   90.00
_cell.angle_gamma   90.00
#
_symmetry.space_group_name_H-M   'P 1'
#
loop_
_entity.id
_entity.type
_entity.pdbx_description
1 polymer ?
#
loop_
_entity_poly.entity_id
_entity_poly.type
_entity_poly.pdbx_seq_one_letter_code
_entity_poly.pdbx_strand_id
1 'polypeptide(L)'
;KWYIKNLKKLKIDILMVGSEYDLVFFSKHSNEILEKTQCLVCTSNLKIINTFNDKYLTQVFLQKNNLPYLKTFNSKNLKEAITNSKKLNFPLILKGRFGTSSRNVFFIRNLDDLKKNYKFVKKPILQEYIGSKTKDDKIEYTCSFFKTKSKKILGPIILKRKIVNGTSWITEVKDSASITKLIFKIAKLVDCDGSFNIQLRISKRGPIPFEINPRFSGTTAIRAHYGFNEPEMYIENYFLNKEIKKIPQIQKGVCFRYIEEIFLDNTNLNLLKKKVGKGFIKKWF
;
A
#
# COMPACT_ATOMS: atom_id res chain seq x y z
N LYS A 1 13.25 7.11 25.09
CA LYS A 1 13.35 8.34 25.95
C LYS A 1 13.20 9.62 25.15
N TRP A 2 13.87 9.83 24.00
CA TRP A 2 13.83 11.07 23.19
C TRP A 2 12.41 11.38 22.68
N TYR A 3 11.71 10.43 22.09
CA TYR A 3 10.33 10.62 21.60
C TYR A 3 9.38 11.03 22.71
N ILE A 4 9.38 10.29 23.84
CA ILE A 4 8.51 10.60 24.99
C ILE A 4 8.74 12.03 25.49
N LYS A 5 10.02 12.45 25.63
CA LYS A 5 10.35 13.82 26.04
C LYS A 5 9.79 14.87 25.09
N ASN A 6 9.94 14.65 23.76
CA ASN A 6 9.49 15.63 22.76
C ASN A 6 7.98 15.65 22.59
N LEU A 7 7.31 14.49 22.61
CA LEU A 7 5.84 14.42 22.55
C LEU A 7 5.19 15.16 23.71
N LYS A 8 5.73 15.00 24.95
CA LYS A 8 5.28 15.78 26.12
C LYS A 8 5.56 17.28 25.95
N LYS A 9 6.80 17.65 25.59
CA LYS A 9 7.19 19.05 25.43
C LYS A 9 6.32 19.80 24.42
N LEU A 10 6.00 19.11 23.28
CA LEU A 10 5.21 19.67 22.20
C LEU A 10 3.71 19.47 22.37
N LYS A 11 3.27 18.82 23.45
CA LYS A 11 1.85 18.52 23.74
C LYS A 11 1.14 17.84 22.54
N ILE A 12 1.79 16.81 21.98
CA ILE A 12 1.24 16.08 20.81
C ILE A 12 0.17 15.10 21.26
N ASP A 13 -1.04 15.24 20.74
CA ASP A 13 -2.17 14.35 21.03
C ASP A 13 -2.18 13.11 20.12
N ILE A 14 -1.76 13.27 18.87
CA ILE A 14 -1.77 12.20 17.86
C ILE A 14 -0.47 12.17 17.08
N LEU A 15 0.11 10.97 16.93
CA LEU A 15 1.25 10.70 16.07
C LEU A 15 0.84 9.83 14.89
N MET A 16 0.81 10.41 13.69
CA MET A 16 0.50 9.70 12.44
C MET A 16 1.78 9.18 11.80
N VAL A 17 1.91 7.86 11.72
CA VAL A 17 3.11 7.19 11.19
C VAL A 17 2.97 7.00 9.68
N GLY A 18 3.70 7.79 8.89
CA GLY A 18 3.72 7.72 7.43
C GLY A 18 4.94 6.95 6.85
N SER A 19 5.97 6.72 7.68
CA SER A 19 7.22 6.06 7.27
C SER A 19 7.22 4.58 7.65
N GLU A 20 7.60 3.71 6.71
CA GLU A 20 7.78 2.28 6.99
C GLU A 20 8.94 2.00 7.95
N TYR A 21 9.95 2.85 7.94
CA TYR A 21 11.12 2.69 8.80
C TYR A 21 10.78 2.89 10.28
N ASP A 22 9.84 3.79 10.55
CA ASP A 22 9.41 4.15 11.90
C ASP A 22 8.25 3.27 12.39
N LEU A 23 7.53 2.65 11.47
CA LEU A 23 6.28 1.93 11.76
C LEU A 23 6.45 0.81 12.79
N VAL A 24 7.50 -0.01 12.65
CA VAL A 24 7.79 -1.12 13.58
C VAL A 24 8.11 -0.57 14.96
N PHE A 25 8.92 0.48 15.04
CA PHE A 25 9.29 1.11 16.29
C PHE A 25 8.05 1.67 17.02
N PHE A 26 7.26 2.49 16.33
CA PHE A 26 6.08 3.11 16.92
C PHE A 26 4.99 2.10 17.27
N SER A 27 4.81 1.05 16.47
CA SER A 27 3.87 -0.02 16.80
C SER A 27 4.29 -0.78 18.06
N LYS A 28 5.60 -1.07 18.21
CA LYS A 28 6.14 -1.76 19.39
C LYS A 28 5.97 -0.94 20.67
N HIS A 29 6.09 0.38 20.58
CA HIS A 29 6.09 1.30 21.73
C HIS A 29 4.80 2.10 21.88
N SER A 30 3.74 1.80 21.10
CA SER A 30 2.50 2.58 21.08
C SER A 30 1.85 2.69 22.45
N ASN A 31 1.76 1.59 23.20
CA ASN A 31 1.19 1.58 24.54
C ASN A 31 2.04 2.39 25.52
N GLU A 32 3.38 2.20 25.51
CA GLU A 32 4.29 2.98 26.36
C GLU A 32 4.20 4.49 26.08
N ILE A 33 4.08 4.85 24.80
CA ILE A 33 3.93 6.25 24.40
C ILE A 33 2.61 6.79 24.92
N LEU A 34 1.50 6.08 24.71
CA LEU A 34 0.17 6.49 25.17
C LEU A 34 0.15 6.67 26.70
N GLU A 35 0.62 5.69 27.47
CA GLU A 35 0.66 5.73 28.93
C GLU A 35 1.49 6.92 29.45
N LYS A 36 2.66 7.17 28.85
CA LYS A 36 3.58 8.19 29.33
C LYS A 36 3.29 9.60 28.83
N THR A 37 2.58 9.76 27.70
CA THR A 37 2.43 11.06 27.04
C THR A 37 1.01 11.44 26.72
N GLN A 38 0.06 10.53 26.85
CA GLN A 38 -1.33 10.62 26.35
C GLN A 38 -1.42 10.75 24.81
N CYS A 39 -0.29 10.63 24.10
CA CYS A 39 -0.26 10.70 22.65
C CYS A 39 -0.72 9.37 22.02
N LEU A 40 -1.77 9.40 21.21
CA LEU A 40 -2.24 8.27 20.43
C LEU A 40 -1.34 8.04 19.22
N VAL A 41 -0.77 6.85 19.08
CA VAL A 41 0.00 6.47 17.89
C VAL A 41 -0.90 5.79 16.87
N CYS A 42 -1.04 6.36 15.68
CA CYS A 42 -1.84 5.82 14.59
C CYS A 42 -1.12 4.63 13.92
N THR A 43 -1.30 3.44 14.46
CA THR A 43 -0.67 2.20 13.96
C THR A 43 -1.53 0.99 14.29
N SER A 44 -1.38 -0.09 13.54
CA SER A 44 -1.90 -1.40 13.91
C SER A 44 -0.96 -2.11 14.90
N ASN A 45 -1.41 -3.21 15.48
CA ASN A 45 -0.58 -4.01 16.37
C ASN A 45 0.67 -4.57 15.68
N LEU A 46 1.72 -4.86 16.47
CA LEU A 46 3.04 -5.27 15.97
C LEU A 46 3.00 -6.55 15.12
N LYS A 47 2.09 -7.48 15.40
CA LYS A 47 1.93 -8.72 14.61
C LYS A 47 1.49 -8.42 13.18
N ILE A 48 0.52 -7.53 13.01
CA ILE A 48 0.03 -7.06 11.70
C ILE A 48 1.15 -6.31 10.97
N ILE A 49 1.83 -5.39 11.65
CA ILE A 49 2.94 -4.64 11.07
C ILE A 49 4.05 -5.58 10.58
N ASN A 50 4.49 -6.52 11.40
CA ASN A 50 5.56 -7.45 11.02
C ASN A 50 5.15 -8.39 9.87
N THR A 51 3.89 -8.82 9.82
CA THR A 51 3.40 -9.68 8.73
C THR A 51 3.41 -8.96 7.40
N PHE A 52 2.95 -7.72 7.34
CA PHE A 52 2.73 -7.03 6.06
C PHE A 52 3.87 -6.10 5.66
N ASN A 53 4.75 -5.71 6.58
CA ASN A 53 6.01 -5.04 6.23
C ASN A 53 7.01 -6.00 5.57
N ASP A 54 6.83 -7.30 5.72
CA ASP A 54 7.61 -8.35 5.08
C ASP A 54 6.88 -8.88 3.85
N LYS A 55 7.42 -8.61 2.64
CA LYS A 55 6.83 -9.03 1.36
C LYS A 55 6.72 -10.55 1.21
N TYR A 56 7.61 -11.32 1.84
CA TYR A 56 7.51 -12.78 1.86
C TYR A 56 6.38 -13.25 2.76
N LEU A 57 6.29 -12.73 4.00
CA LEU A 57 5.21 -13.09 4.92
C LEU A 57 3.85 -12.64 4.42
N THR A 58 3.76 -11.52 3.71
CA THR A 58 2.55 -11.09 2.99
C THR A 58 2.04 -12.19 2.05
N GLN A 59 2.92 -12.78 1.22
CA GLN A 59 2.50 -13.84 0.30
C GLN A 59 2.16 -15.14 1.01
N VAL A 60 2.88 -15.47 2.08
CA VAL A 60 2.55 -16.62 2.94
C VAL A 60 1.17 -16.45 3.58
N PHE A 61 0.83 -15.26 4.07
CA PHE A 61 -0.49 -14.95 4.61
C PHE A 61 -1.59 -15.13 3.55
N LEU A 62 -1.40 -14.57 2.36
CA LEU A 62 -2.37 -14.69 1.27
C LEU A 62 -2.57 -16.16 0.87
N GLN A 63 -1.49 -16.93 0.73
CA GLN A 63 -1.54 -18.36 0.39
C GLN A 63 -2.28 -19.18 1.45
N LYS A 64 -1.93 -19.00 2.73
CA LYS A 64 -2.56 -19.73 3.85
C LYS A 64 -4.06 -19.50 3.98
N ASN A 65 -4.52 -18.34 3.51
CA ASN A 65 -5.95 -17.97 3.55
C ASN A 65 -6.68 -18.19 2.22
N ASN A 66 -6.10 -18.97 1.30
CA ASN A 66 -6.68 -19.26 -0.02
C ASN A 66 -7.05 -18.00 -0.82
N LEU A 67 -6.24 -16.94 -0.67
CA LEU A 67 -6.37 -15.70 -1.43
C LEU A 67 -5.42 -15.70 -2.64
N PRO A 68 -5.70 -14.91 -3.69
CA PRO A 68 -4.75 -14.71 -4.77
C PRO A 68 -3.40 -14.25 -4.25
N TYR A 69 -2.33 -14.94 -4.61
CA TYR A 69 -0.97 -14.65 -4.17
C TYR A 69 0.03 -14.85 -5.30
N LEU A 70 1.23 -14.34 -5.12
CA LEU A 70 2.37 -14.57 -6.00
C LEU A 70 3.26 -15.66 -5.43
N LYS A 71 3.60 -16.68 -6.24
CA LYS A 71 4.62 -17.64 -5.85
C LYS A 71 5.91 -16.90 -5.50
N THR A 72 6.36 -17.04 -4.27
CA THR A 72 7.49 -16.27 -3.74
C THR A 72 8.39 -17.18 -2.92
N PHE A 73 9.69 -17.12 -3.20
CA PHE A 73 10.70 -17.88 -2.48
C PHE A 73 11.66 -16.93 -1.78
N ASN A 74 11.92 -17.18 -0.51
CA ASN A 74 13.02 -16.58 0.24
C ASN A 74 14.29 -17.34 -0.11
N SER A 75 15.40 -16.64 -0.32
CA SER A 75 16.68 -17.27 -0.70
C SER A 75 17.80 -16.68 0.13
N LYS A 76 18.46 -17.55 0.92
CA LYS A 76 19.54 -17.14 1.85
C LYS A 76 20.84 -16.84 1.12
N ASN A 77 21.07 -17.49 -0.03
CA ASN A 77 22.27 -17.35 -0.85
C ASN A 77 21.93 -17.55 -2.35
N LEU A 78 22.92 -17.26 -3.21
CA LEU A 78 22.74 -17.37 -4.66
C LEU A 78 22.42 -18.79 -5.13
N LYS A 79 23.03 -19.82 -4.53
CA LYS A 79 22.77 -21.23 -4.88
C LYS A 79 21.31 -21.60 -4.64
N GLU A 80 20.76 -21.20 -3.50
CA GLU A 80 19.34 -21.37 -3.18
C GLU A 80 18.44 -20.56 -4.11
N ALA A 81 18.84 -19.32 -4.46
CA ALA A 81 18.10 -18.49 -5.42
C ALA A 81 18.03 -19.14 -6.81
N ILE A 82 19.13 -19.74 -7.29
CA ILE A 82 19.16 -20.49 -8.56
C ILE A 82 18.24 -21.71 -8.48
N THR A 83 18.26 -22.45 -7.39
CA THR A 83 17.37 -23.59 -7.18
C THR A 83 15.90 -23.16 -7.16
N ASN A 84 15.58 -22.07 -6.47
CA ASN A 84 14.23 -21.55 -6.38
C ASN A 84 13.74 -20.94 -7.70
N SER A 85 14.64 -20.36 -8.51
CA SER A 85 14.25 -19.81 -9.82
C SER A 85 13.77 -20.89 -10.80
N LYS A 86 14.27 -22.14 -10.66
CA LYS A 86 13.80 -23.30 -11.46
C LYS A 86 12.36 -23.70 -11.15
N LYS A 87 11.83 -23.32 -9.97
CA LYS A 87 10.43 -23.56 -9.57
C LYS A 87 9.47 -22.46 -10.04
N LEU A 88 10.01 -21.41 -10.64
CA LEU A 88 9.32 -20.28 -11.22
C LEU A 88 9.69 -20.19 -12.72
N ASN A 89 8.79 -19.64 -13.51
CA ASN A 89 9.10 -19.39 -14.93
C ASN A 89 9.67 -17.98 -15.10
N PHE A 90 10.72 -17.84 -15.91
CA PHE A 90 11.19 -16.51 -16.29
C PHE A 90 10.15 -15.79 -17.18
N PRO A 91 10.01 -14.46 -17.07
CA PRO A 91 10.76 -13.57 -16.19
C PRO A 91 10.31 -13.61 -14.73
N LEU A 92 11.21 -13.21 -13.82
CA LEU A 92 11.00 -13.15 -12.37
C LEU A 92 11.24 -11.74 -11.85
N ILE A 93 10.75 -11.48 -10.64
CA ILE A 93 11.15 -10.31 -9.86
C ILE A 93 12.09 -10.73 -8.74
N LEU A 94 13.27 -10.12 -8.72
CA LEU A 94 14.20 -10.17 -7.59
C LEU A 94 14.08 -8.87 -6.81
N LYS A 95 13.75 -8.94 -5.51
CA LYS A 95 13.61 -7.75 -4.65
C LYS A 95 13.90 -8.08 -3.19
N GLY A 96 14.13 -7.04 -2.36
CA GLY A 96 14.26 -7.22 -0.92
C GLY A 96 12.91 -7.56 -0.26
N ARG A 97 12.96 -8.36 0.81
CA ARG A 97 11.78 -8.64 1.66
C ARG A 97 11.21 -7.35 2.25
N PHE A 98 12.09 -6.42 2.62
CA PHE A 98 11.78 -5.13 3.23
C PHE A 98 12.18 -4.00 2.28
N GLY A 99 11.61 -2.81 2.48
CA GLY A 99 11.96 -1.61 1.72
C GLY A 99 10.83 -1.11 0.83
N THR A 100 10.99 0.15 0.40
CA THR A 100 9.96 0.99 -0.24
C THR A 100 10.40 1.49 -1.61
N SER A 101 9.49 2.15 -2.31
CA SER A 101 9.77 2.98 -3.49
C SER A 101 10.47 2.26 -4.64
N SER A 102 10.20 0.97 -4.82
CA SER A 102 10.79 0.13 -5.90
C SER A 102 12.33 0.11 -5.92
N ARG A 103 12.99 0.47 -4.80
CA ARG A 103 14.45 0.41 -4.71
C ARG A 103 14.92 -1.04 -4.75
N ASN A 104 15.95 -1.31 -5.55
CA ASN A 104 16.54 -2.66 -5.70
C ASN A 104 15.50 -3.73 -6.09
N VAL A 105 14.60 -3.39 -7.02
CA VAL A 105 13.67 -4.31 -7.67
C VAL A 105 14.19 -4.57 -9.08
N PHE A 106 14.56 -5.81 -9.37
CA PHE A 106 15.15 -6.23 -10.64
C PHE A 106 14.19 -7.15 -11.39
N PHE A 107 14.02 -6.88 -12.68
CA PHE A 107 13.34 -7.75 -13.60
C PHE A 107 14.35 -8.75 -14.16
N ILE A 108 14.17 -10.01 -13.86
CA ILE A 108 15.12 -11.11 -14.14
C ILE A 108 14.59 -11.93 -15.30
N ARG A 109 15.28 -11.88 -16.44
CA ARG A 109 14.89 -12.56 -17.69
C ARG A 109 15.42 -13.98 -17.79
N ASN A 110 16.58 -14.22 -17.14
CA ASN A 110 17.31 -15.49 -17.20
C ASN A 110 18.24 -15.65 -15.99
N LEU A 111 18.97 -16.77 -15.94
CA LEU A 111 19.89 -17.07 -14.83
C LEU A 111 21.07 -16.10 -14.73
N ASP A 112 21.54 -15.55 -15.83
CA ASP A 112 22.67 -14.62 -15.81
C ASP A 112 22.26 -13.27 -15.25
N ASP A 113 21.05 -12.80 -15.59
CA ASP A 113 20.45 -11.64 -14.92
C ASP A 113 20.33 -11.87 -13.39
N LEU A 114 19.94 -13.08 -12.97
CA LEU A 114 19.85 -13.42 -11.55
C LEU A 114 21.22 -13.37 -10.88
N LYS A 115 22.23 -14.03 -11.43
CA LYS A 115 23.60 -14.04 -10.88
C LYS A 115 24.17 -12.63 -10.77
N LYS A 116 23.99 -11.80 -11.80
CA LYS A 116 24.48 -10.42 -11.85
C LYS A 116 23.85 -9.54 -10.76
N ASN A 117 22.53 -9.65 -10.55
CA ASN A 117 21.78 -8.71 -9.72
C ASN A 117 21.60 -9.16 -8.27
N TYR A 118 21.78 -10.46 -7.96
CA TYR A 118 21.54 -11.02 -6.63
C TYR A 118 22.29 -10.28 -5.51
N LYS A 119 23.56 -9.95 -5.74
CA LYS A 119 24.44 -9.28 -4.76
C LYS A 119 23.98 -7.88 -4.33
N PHE A 120 23.14 -7.22 -5.12
CA PHE A 120 22.64 -5.87 -4.83
C PHE A 120 21.38 -5.87 -3.96
N VAL A 121 20.82 -7.05 -3.65
CA VAL A 121 19.56 -7.13 -2.89
C VAL A 121 19.82 -7.72 -1.51
N LYS A 122 19.55 -6.93 -0.49
CA LYS A 122 19.61 -7.41 0.92
C LYS A 122 18.34 -8.23 1.24
N LYS A 123 18.53 -9.40 1.89
CA LYS A 123 17.43 -10.32 2.22
C LYS A 123 16.52 -10.57 1.01
N PRO A 124 17.05 -11.15 -0.08
CA PRO A 124 16.34 -11.25 -1.35
C PRO A 124 15.20 -12.24 -1.31
N ILE A 125 14.15 -11.93 -2.05
CA ILE A 125 13.11 -12.85 -2.47
C ILE A 125 13.03 -12.91 -3.99
N LEU A 126 12.72 -14.12 -4.49
CA LEU A 126 12.33 -14.34 -5.87
C LEU A 126 10.80 -14.49 -5.93
N GLN A 127 10.18 -13.74 -6.82
CA GLN A 127 8.74 -13.72 -6.96
C GLN A 127 8.36 -13.91 -8.43
N GLU A 128 7.29 -14.67 -8.69
CA GLU A 128 6.74 -14.77 -10.04
C GLU A 128 6.37 -13.37 -10.56
N TYR A 129 6.62 -13.17 -11.83
CA TYR A 129 6.22 -11.93 -12.49
C TYR A 129 4.78 -12.05 -12.98
N ILE A 130 3.97 -11.07 -12.63
CA ILE A 130 2.65 -10.86 -13.20
C ILE A 130 2.62 -9.50 -13.89
N GLY A 131 2.63 -9.49 -15.18
CA GLY A 131 2.55 -8.29 -15.97
C GLY A 131 2.17 -8.63 -17.39
N SER A 132 1.74 -7.63 -18.13
CA SER A 132 1.61 -7.73 -19.56
C SER A 132 3.02 -7.67 -20.17
N LYS A 133 3.27 -8.43 -21.20
CA LYS A 133 4.48 -8.29 -22.04
C LYS A 133 4.48 -7.00 -22.85
N THR A 134 3.45 -6.17 -22.73
CA THR A 134 3.28 -4.93 -23.47
C THR A 134 3.87 -3.73 -22.73
N LYS A 135 4.06 -2.60 -23.45
CA LYS A 135 4.65 -1.35 -22.93
C LYS A 135 3.90 -0.73 -21.72
N ASP A 136 2.71 -1.23 -21.35
CA ASP A 136 1.87 -0.73 -20.26
C ASP A 136 2.06 -1.46 -18.91
N ASP A 137 3.17 -2.17 -18.72
CA ASP A 137 3.51 -2.88 -17.47
C ASP A 137 3.65 -1.96 -16.23
N LYS A 138 3.48 -0.66 -16.41
CA LYS A 138 3.53 0.34 -15.32
C LYS A 138 2.17 0.61 -14.66
N ILE A 139 1.10 -0.07 -15.12
CA ILE A 139 -0.24 0.10 -14.55
C ILE A 139 -0.42 -0.83 -13.36
N GLU A 140 -0.75 -0.24 -12.23
CA GLU A 140 -1.05 -0.92 -10.99
C GLU A 140 -2.30 -0.34 -10.35
N TYR A 141 -2.80 -1.03 -9.34
CA TYR A 141 -3.87 -0.54 -8.48
C TYR A 141 -3.36 -0.38 -7.06
N THR A 142 -3.74 0.71 -6.41
CA THR A 142 -3.58 0.89 -4.97
C THR A 142 -4.97 1.08 -4.37
N CYS A 143 -5.30 0.25 -3.41
CA CYS A 143 -6.61 0.20 -2.81
C CYS A 143 -6.46 0.40 -1.31
N SER A 144 -7.41 1.07 -0.69
CA SER A 144 -7.40 1.22 0.75
C SER A 144 -8.75 0.94 1.35
N PHE A 145 -8.73 0.35 2.54
CA PHE A 145 -9.87 0.31 3.44
C PHE A 145 -9.43 0.88 4.80
N PHE A 146 -10.42 1.28 5.57
CA PHE A 146 -10.23 1.72 6.95
C PHE A 146 -11.00 0.80 7.88
N LYS A 147 -10.36 0.36 8.96
CA LYS A 147 -11.01 -0.44 9.99
C LYS A 147 -11.18 0.38 11.26
N THR A 148 -12.43 0.51 11.74
CA THR A 148 -12.75 1.25 12.96
C THR A 148 -12.38 0.49 14.23
N LYS A 149 -12.42 1.14 15.38
CA LYS A 149 -12.28 0.50 16.71
C LYS A 149 -13.27 -0.66 16.88
N SER A 150 -14.52 -0.47 16.42
CA SER A 150 -15.56 -1.52 16.44
C SER A 150 -15.40 -2.57 15.35
N LYS A 151 -14.26 -2.56 14.63
CA LYS A 151 -13.92 -3.49 13.55
C LYS A 151 -14.83 -3.39 12.31
N LYS A 152 -15.63 -2.33 12.17
CA LYS A 152 -16.36 -2.02 10.95
C LYS A 152 -15.38 -1.68 9.83
N ILE A 153 -15.63 -2.22 8.63
CA ILE A 153 -14.80 -2.00 7.44
C ILE A 153 -15.44 -0.90 6.60
N LEU A 154 -14.69 0.17 6.35
CA LEU A 154 -15.09 1.29 5.51
C LEU A 154 -14.26 1.29 4.21
N GLY A 155 -14.88 1.62 3.11
CA GLY A 155 -14.28 1.56 1.77
C GLY A 155 -14.67 0.28 1.01
N PRO A 156 -13.86 -0.24 0.07
CA PRO A 156 -12.56 0.30 -0.31
C PRO A 156 -12.65 1.48 -1.29
N ILE A 157 -11.62 2.33 -1.28
CA ILE A 157 -11.33 3.18 -2.44
C ILE A 157 -10.30 2.49 -3.33
N ILE A 158 -10.50 2.52 -4.64
CA ILE A 158 -9.66 1.85 -5.64
C ILE A 158 -9.10 2.91 -6.57
N LEU A 159 -7.77 3.03 -6.61
CA LEU A 159 -7.06 3.91 -7.53
C LEU A 159 -6.26 3.08 -8.54
N LYS A 160 -6.60 3.21 -9.82
CA LYS A 160 -5.72 2.77 -10.91
C LYS A 160 -4.59 3.80 -11.04
N ARG A 161 -3.33 3.37 -11.11
CA ARG A 161 -2.20 4.29 -11.12
C ARG A 161 -1.14 3.92 -12.14
N LYS A 162 -0.50 4.94 -12.71
CA LYS A 162 0.74 4.84 -13.47
C LYS A 162 1.89 5.30 -12.58
N ILE A 163 2.91 4.45 -12.48
CA ILE A 163 4.06 4.71 -11.61
C ILE A 163 5.25 5.17 -12.45
N VAL A 164 5.94 6.18 -11.96
CA VAL A 164 7.24 6.61 -12.46
C VAL A 164 8.16 6.78 -11.24
N ASN A 165 9.33 6.13 -11.27
CA ASN A 165 10.31 6.18 -10.19
C ASN A 165 9.74 5.89 -8.78
N GLY A 166 8.86 4.88 -8.69
CA GLY A 166 8.25 4.46 -7.43
C GLY A 166 7.12 5.35 -6.92
N THR A 167 6.78 6.42 -7.63
CA THR A 167 5.74 7.39 -7.27
C THR A 167 4.56 7.29 -8.23
N SER A 168 3.33 7.45 -7.71
CA SER A 168 2.10 7.51 -8.53
C SER A 168 2.02 8.88 -9.20
N TRP A 169 2.19 8.93 -10.52
CA TRP A 169 2.11 10.15 -11.33
C TRP A 169 0.73 10.41 -11.90
N ILE A 170 0.03 9.36 -12.28
CA ILE A 170 -1.35 9.45 -12.74
C ILE A 170 -2.15 8.47 -11.91
N THR A 171 -3.23 8.93 -11.32
CA THR A 171 -4.20 8.08 -10.61
C THR A 171 -5.60 8.36 -11.12
N GLU A 172 -6.42 7.34 -11.14
CA GLU A 172 -7.81 7.42 -11.54
C GLU A 172 -8.66 6.59 -10.57
N VAL A 173 -9.71 7.18 -10.00
CA VAL A 173 -10.66 6.45 -9.16
C VAL A 173 -11.44 5.47 -10.03
N LYS A 174 -11.46 4.20 -9.63
CA LYS A 174 -12.11 3.11 -10.36
C LYS A 174 -13.10 2.35 -9.50
N ASP A 175 -14.16 1.89 -10.16
CA ASP A 175 -15.02 0.84 -9.63
C ASP A 175 -14.56 -0.50 -10.22
N SER A 176 -14.46 -1.52 -9.37
CA SER A 176 -14.12 -2.88 -9.77
C SER A 176 -14.66 -3.90 -8.79
N ALA A 177 -15.70 -4.62 -9.19
CA ALA A 177 -16.33 -5.64 -8.34
C ALA A 177 -15.35 -6.73 -7.90
N SER A 178 -14.44 -7.17 -8.79
CA SER A 178 -13.46 -8.20 -8.47
C SER A 178 -12.42 -7.72 -7.45
N ILE A 179 -11.94 -6.48 -7.56
CA ILE A 179 -11.01 -5.89 -6.59
C ILE A 179 -11.75 -5.67 -5.26
N THR A 180 -12.94 -5.08 -5.27
CA THR A 180 -13.76 -4.86 -4.07
C THR A 180 -13.98 -6.15 -3.30
N LYS A 181 -14.38 -7.24 -3.98
CA LYS A 181 -14.57 -8.56 -3.38
C LYS A 181 -13.28 -9.09 -2.72
N LEU A 182 -12.13 -8.92 -3.38
CA LEU A 182 -10.82 -9.32 -2.84
C LEU A 182 -10.46 -8.49 -1.60
N ILE A 183 -10.61 -7.17 -1.66
CA ILE A 183 -10.27 -6.28 -0.54
C ILE A 183 -11.13 -6.60 0.69
N PHE A 184 -12.44 -6.83 0.53
CA PHE A 184 -13.30 -7.23 1.65
C PHE A 184 -12.92 -8.60 2.22
N LYS A 185 -12.50 -9.57 1.40
CA LYS A 185 -11.99 -10.86 1.91
C LYS A 185 -10.75 -10.65 2.78
N ILE A 186 -9.78 -9.85 2.31
CA ILE A 186 -8.58 -9.53 3.09
C ILE A 186 -8.96 -8.79 4.38
N ALA A 187 -9.79 -7.76 4.29
CA ALA A 187 -10.19 -6.93 5.43
C ALA A 187 -10.89 -7.74 6.55
N LYS A 188 -11.65 -8.77 6.21
CA LYS A 188 -12.27 -9.67 7.19
C LYS A 188 -11.26 -10.55 7.94
N LEU A 189 -10.14 -10.90 7.29
CA LEU A 189 -9.13 -11.80 7.83
C LEU A 189 -8.05 -11.09 8.66
N VAL A 190 -7.86 -9.77 8.45
CA VAL A 190 -6.81 -9.02 9.16
C VAL A 190 -7.39 -8.28 10.37
N ASP A 191 -6.80 -8.48 11.54
CA ASP A 191 -7.13 -7.71 12.73
C ASP A 191 -6.23 -6.46 12.82
N CYS A 192 -6.46 -5.53 11.89
CA CYS A 192 -5.76 -4.25 11.83
C CYS A 192 -6.59 -3.14 12.46
N ASP A 193 -5.93 -2.00 12.68
CA ASP A 193 -6.53 -0.75 13.11
C ASP A 193 -6.25 0.35 12.08
N GLY A 194 -7.29 1.13 11.75
CA GLY A 194 -7.17 2.27 10.85
C GLY A 194 -6.91 1.90 9.38
N SER A 195 -6.01 2.65 8.74
CA SER A 195 -5.73 2.58 7.31
C SER A 195 -4.94 1.33 6.91
N PHE A 196 -5.35 0.70 5.81
CA PHE A 196 -4.73 -0.51 5.29
C PHE A 196 -4.67 -0.43 3.75
N ASN A 197 -3.46 -0.24 3.22
CA ASN A 197 -3.24 -0.04 1.79
C ASN A 197 -2.75 -1.33 1.11
N ILE A 198 -3.39 -1.71 0.03
CA ILE A 198 -3.11 -2.92 -0.75
C ILE A 198 -2.74 -2.52 -2.17
N GLN A 199 -1.58 -2.98 -2.63
CA GLN A 199 -1.12 -2.78 -4.01
C GLN A 199 -1.28 -4.09 -4.78
N LEU A 200 -1.90 -4.01 -5.95
CA LEU A 200 -2.21 -5.18 -6.76
C LEU A 200 -2.09 -4.89 -8.26
N ARG A 201 -1.96 -5.96 -9.02
CA ARG A 201 -2.10 -5.95 -10.47
C ARG A 201 -3.23 -6.88 -10.90
N ILE A 202 -3.82 -6.59 -12.06
CA ILE A 202 -4.79 -7.49 -12.69
C ILE A 202 -4.03 -8.39 -13.66
N SER A 203 -4.18 -9.69 -13.48
CA SER A 203 -3.64 -10.73 -14.36
C SER A 203 -4.77 -11.56 -14.97
N LYS A 204 -4.43 -12.57 -15.79
CA LYS A 204 -5.40 -13.58 -16.26
C LYS A 204 -6.07 -14.34 -15.10
N ARG A 205 -5.43 -14.40 -13.92
CA ARG A 205 -5.97 -15.00 -12.69
C ARG A 205 -6.84 -14.03 -11.88
N GLY A 206 -7.15 -12.85 -12.41
CA GLY A 206 -7.81 -11.76 -11.70
C GLY A 206 -6.85 -10.84 -10.92
N PRO A 207 -7.37 -10.07 -9.94
CA PRO A 207 -6.55 -9.17 -9.13
C PRO A 207 -5.66 -9.95 -8.15
N ILE A 208 -4.35 -9.65 -8.15
CA ILE A 208 -3.36 -10.31 -7.29
C ILE A 208 -2.56 -9.27 -6.52
N PRO A 209 -2.59 -9.29 -5.17
CA PRO A 209 -1.79 -8.40 -4.34
C PRO A 209 -0.31 -8.77 -4.39
N PHE A 210 0.56 -7.76 -4.53
CA PHE A 210 2.00 -7.94 -4.47
C PHE A 210 2.67 -7.22 -3.30
N GLU A 211 1.95 -6.27 -2.67
CA GLU A 211 2.40 -5.53 -1.49
C GLU A 211 1.20 -5.07 -0.67
N ILE A 212 1.33 -5.15 0.65
CA ILE A 212 0.34 -4.68 1.61
C ILE A 212 1.06 -3.81 2.64
N ASN A 213 0.47 -2.67 2.96
CA ASN A 213 1.03 -1.69 3.89
C ASN A 213 -0.04 -1.28 4.91
N PRO A 214 0.03 -1.71 6.17
CA PRO A 214 -0.94 -1.35 7.22
C PRO A 214 -0.66 0.06 7.76
N ARG A 215 -0.76 1.06 6.91
CA ARG A 215 -0.47 2.47 7.18
C ARG A 215 -0.98 3.39 6.08
N PHE A 216 -0.91 4.68 6.34
CA PHE A 216 -1.04 5.71 5.31
C PHE A 216 -0.04 5.50 4.17
N SER A 217 -0.38 5.90 2.98
CA SER A 217 0.46 5.69 1.79
C SER A 217 0.67 7.00 1.02
N GLY A 218 1.56 6.98 0.03
CA GLY A 218 1.80 8.13 -0.84
C GLY A 218 0.59 8.58 -1.69
N THR A 219 -0.56 7.90 -1.58
CA THR A 219 -1.82 8.28 -2.22
C THR A 219 -2.91 8.68 -1.22
N THR A 220 -2.59 8.84 0.06
CA THR A 220 -3.57 9.20 1.11
C THR A 220 -4.22 10.55 0.82
N ALA A 221 -3.45 11.59 0.46
CA ALA A 221 -4.02 12.89 0.10
C ALA A 221 -4.95 12.81 -1.12
N ILE A 222 -4.59 12.02 -2.13
CA ILE A 222 -5.44 11.80 -3.31
C ILE A 222 -6.76 11.11 -2.91
N ARG A 223 -6.71 10.13 -2.03
CA ARG A 223 -7.91 9.46 -1.51
C ARG A 223 -8.79 10.40 -0.69
N ALA A 224 -8.17 11.24 0.15
CA ALA A 224 -8.87 12.25 0.93
C ALA A 224 -9.63 13.25 0.03
N HIS A 225 -9.00 13.72 -1.04
CA HIS A 225 -9.62 14.60 -2.02
C HIS A 225 -10.88 13.95 -2.65
N TYR A 226 -10.84 12.66 -2.94
CA TYR A 226 -11.98 11.93 -3.50
C TYR A 226 -12.95 11.35 -2.46
N GLY A 227 -12.95 11.87 -1.22
CA GLY A 227 -13.94 11.55 -0.18
C GLY A 227 -13.54 10.38 0.72
N PHE A 228 -12.32 9.88 0.67
CA PHE A 228 -11.84 8.82 1.56
C PHE A 228 -10.65 9.31 2.40
N ASN A 229 -10.97 10.17 3.40
CA ASN A 229 -9.98 10.84 4.25
C ASN A 229 -9.62 9.98 5.48
N GLU A 230 -8.66 9.09 5.32
CA GLU A 230 -8.23 8.16 6.38
C GLU A 230 -7.63 8.86 7.61
N PRO A 231 -6.82 9.93 7.50
CA PRO A 231 -6.38 10.71 8.65
C PRO A 231 -7.54 11.27 9.48
N GLU A 232 -8.54 11.87 8.84
CA GLU A 232 -9.74 12.38 9.51
C GLU A 232 -10.52 11.26 10.19
N MET A 233 -10.77 10.14 9.49
CA MET A 233 -11.41 8.97 10.05
C MET A 233 -10.67 8.44 11.29
N TYR A 234 -9.33 8.53 11.29
CA TYR A 234 -8.53 8.10 12.44
C TYR A 234 -8.72 9.05 13.64
N ILE A 235 -8.70 10.36 13.40
CA ILE A 235 -8.96 11.36 14.42
C ILE A 235 -10.37 11.16 15.01
N GLU A 236 -11.38 11.10 14.16
CA GLU A 236 -12.76 10.95 14.62
C GLU A 236 -12.99 9.66 15.43
N ASN A 237 -12.55 8.52 14.87
CA ASN A 237 -12.91 7.23 15.44
C ASN A 237 -11.99 6.79 16.59
N TYR A 238 -10.66 6.97 16.43
CA TYR A 238 -9.71 6.48 17.43
C TYR A 238 -9.39 7.51 18.51
N PHE A 239 -9.35 8.78 18.19
CA PHE A 239 -9.01 9.83 19.14
C PHE A 239 -10.26 10.43 19.79
N LEU A 240 -11.22 10.92 18.98
CA LEU A 240 -12.44 11.55 19.49
C LEU A 240 -13.53 10.54 19.89
N ASN A 241 -13.30 9.24 19.70
CA ASN A 241 -14.25 8.15 19.97
C ASN A 241 -15.63 8.31 19.29
N LYS A 242 -15.68 9.00 18.15
CA LYS A 242 -16.90 9.18 17.38
C LYS A 242 -17.13 7.99 16.45
N GLU A 243 -18.37 7.50 16.39
CA GLU A 243 -18.73 6.46 15.43
C GLU A 243 -18.80 7.03 14.01
N ILE A 244 -18.08 6.41 13.08
CA ILE A 244 -18.20 6.73 11.65
C ILE A 244 -19.37 5.92 11.07
N LYS A 245 -20.55 6.53 11.02
CA LYS A 245 -21.76 5.89 10.51
C LYS A 245 -21.71 5.67 9.01
N LYS A 246 -21.26 6.66 8.26
CA LYS A 246 -21.20 6.65 6.79
C LYS A 246 -19.99 7.44 6.31
N ILE A 247 -19.24 6.89 5.36
CA ILE A 247 -18.22 7.66 4.64
C ILE A 247 -18.90 8.50 3.55
N PRO A 248 -18.35 9.68 3.20
CA PRO A 248 -18.79 10.44 2.05
C PRO A 248 -18.76 9.60 0.78
N GLN A 249 -19.60 9.93 -0.17
CA GLN A 249 -19.58 9.25 -1.47
C GLN A 249 -18.22 9.46 -2.14
N ILE A 250 -17.58 8.36 -2.52
CA ILE A 250 -16.30 8.41 -3.25
C ILE A 250 -16.55 9.02 -4.62
N GLN A 251 -15.91 10.14 -4.88
CA GLN A 251 -16.00 10.87 -6.15
C GLN A 251 -15.13 10.22 -7.20
N LYS A 252 -15.57 10.27 -8.45
CA LYS A 252 -14.75 9.84 -9.60
C LYS A 252 -13.88 11.00 -10.06
N GLY A 253 -12.65 10.68 -10.45
CA GLY A 253 -11.77 11.69 -10.98
C GLY A 253 -10.40 11.13 -11.33
N VAL A 254 -9.55 12.01 -11.84
CA VAL A 254 -8.16 11.73 -12.23
C VAL A 254 -7.26 12.76 -11.57
N CYS A 255 -6.19 12.30 -10.94
CA CYS A 255 -5.15 13.15 -10.38
C CYS A 255 -3.86 12.96 -11.18
N PHE A 256 -3.27 14.05 -11.61
CA PHE A 256 -1.93 14.13 -12.16
C PHE A 256 -1.01 14.72 -11.09
N ARG A 257 0.03 13.99 -10.73
CA ARG A 257 1.08 14.50 -9.85
C ARG A 257 2.20 15.07 -10.72
N TYR A 258 2.56 16.29 -10.39
CA TYR A 258 3.74 16.96 -10.94
C TYR A 258 4.61 17.38 -9.74
N ILE A 259 5.03 18.61 -9.64
CA ILE A 259 5.57 19.16 -8.38
C ILE A 259 4.42 19.29 -7.38
N GLU A 260 3.23 19.61 -7.90
CA GLU A 260 1.95 19.63 -7.17
C GLU A 260 0.97 18.65 -7.83
N GLU A 261 -0.06 18.18 -7.11
CA GLU A 261 -1.16 17.39 -7.67
C GLU A 261 -2.12 18.28 -8.45
N ILE A 262 -2.53 17.82 -9.65
CA ILE A 262 -3.63 18.40 -10.42
C ILE A 262 -4.83 17.46 -10.33
N PHE A 263 -5.91 17.93 -9.77
CA PHE A 263 -7.15 17.17 -9.62
C PHE A 263 -8.12 17.56 -10.73
N LEU A 264 -8.69 16.58 -11.39
CA LEU A 264 -9.72 16.74 -12.43
C LEU A 264 -10.93 15.91 -11.99
N ASP A 265 -11.90 16.59 -11.43
CA ASP A 265 -13.08 15.95 -10.85
C ASP A 265 -14.09 15.56 -11.93
N ASN A 266 -14.95 14.58 -11.64
CA ASN A 266 -16.01 14.08 -12.51
C ASN A 266 -15.55 13.66 -13.92
N THR A 267 -14.29 13.25 -14.08
CA THR A 267 -13.71 12.81 -15.34
C THR A 267 -12.94 11.49 -15.22
N ASN A 268 -12.53 10.96 -16.35
CA ASN A 268 -11.65 9.80 -16.45
C ASN A 268 -10.70 9.97 -17.65
N LEU A 269 -9.66 9.13 -17.72
CA LEU A 269 -8.62 9.24 -18.75
C LEU A 269 -9.14 9.10 -20.19
N ASN A 270 -10.21 8.36 -20.41
CA ASN A 270 -10.78 8.21 -21.75
C ASN A 270 -11.51 9.47 -22.19
N LEU A 271 -12.19 10.15 -21.27
CA LEU A 271 -12.83 11.44 -21.52
C LEU A 271 -11.78 12.52 -21.81
N LEU A 272 -10.69 12.55 -21.05
CA LEU A 272 -9.58 13.49 -21.25
C LEU A 272 -8.88 13.32 -22.61
N LYS A 273 -8.81 12.11 -23.15
CA LYS A 273 -8.27 11.85 -24.50
C LYS A 273 -9.18 12.35 -25.61
N LYS A 274 -10.48 12.44 -25.37
CA LYS A 274 -11.49 12.85 -26.38
C LYS A 274 -11.81 14.33 -26.35
N LYS A 275 -11.73 14.96 -25.17
CA LYS A 275 -12.04 16.40 -24.99
C LYS A 275 -11.12 16.95 -23.91
N VAL A 276 -10.63 18.16 -24.11
CA VAL A 276 -10.06 18.95 -23.01
C VAL A 276 -11.23 19.25 -22.07
N GLY A 277 -11.31 18.51 -20.95
CA GLY A 277 -12.39 18.65 -19.99
C GLY A 277 -12.36 20.02 -19.31
N LYS A 278 -13.52 20.54 -18.94
CA LYS A 278 -13.62 21.66 -18.00
C LYS A 278 -13.26 21.11 -16.61
N GLY A 279 -12.07 21.40 -16.14
CA GLY A 279 -11.58 21.10 -14.79
C GLY A 279 -11.16 22.38 -14.09
N PHE A 280 -10.94 22.33 -12.82
CA PHE A 280 -10.28 23.40 -12.09
C PHE A 280 -9.05 22.83 -11.39
N ILE A 281 -8.03 23.68 -11.28
CA ILE A 281 -6.81 23.36 -10.54
C ILE A 281 -7.06 23.78 -9.10
N LYS A 282 -7.02 22.81 -8.17
CA LYS A 282 -7.09 23.09 -6.74
C LYS A 282 -5.71 22.95 -6.17
N LYS A 283 -5.18 24.04 -5.67
CA LYS A 283 -3.94 24.05 -4.87
C LYS A 283 -4.28 23.76 -3.41
N TRP A 284 -3.44 22.99 -2.74
CA TRP A 284 -3.63 22.63 -1.33
C TRP A 284 -3.06 23.69 -0.37
N PHE A 285 -2.28 24.63 -0.90
CA PHE A 285 -1.63 25.70 -0.11
C PHE A 285 -1.79 27.06 -0.79
#